data_f2b47f66e4132ddce9adb3599dbf05b6
#
_entry.id   f2b47f66e4132ddce9adb3599dbf05b6
#
_cell.length_a   1.000
_cell.length_b   1.000
_cell.length_c   1.000
_cell.angle_alpha   90.00
_cell.angle_beta   90.00
_cell.angle_gamma   90.00
#
_symmetry.space_group_name_H-M   'P 1'
#
loop_
_entity.id
_entity.type
_entity.pdbx_description
1 polymer ?
#
loop_
_entity_poly.entity_id
_entity_poly.type
_entity_poly.pdbx_seq_one_letter_code
_entity_poly.pdbx_strand_id
1 'polypeptide(L)'
;NTERCWLNQAFIKDSGNNDLLNYTFVPDSPKIWNVKPNEWLTSVDIENVMKQYERAYPCFQFLGPSPIDFDKKKGGGKQCVWNELCYFDLQSFLHKGCNKIGMIFNTDPHYLNGSHWIALFINMKKNYIYYFDSVGDKAPKEINILIDRIMDQSEKLGNKLQRFDNTTKHQRSNSECGMYCLYFIIHALKDIHPQTLMSQRVPDEVMERFRKIYFNPSEA
;
A
#
# COMPACT_ATOMS: atom_id res chain seq x y z
N ASN A 1 -6.79 -12.22 -21.89
CA ASN A 1 -6.26 -13.27 -20.98
C ASN A 1 -6.26 -12.72 -19.57
N THR A 2 -7.35 -12.88 -18.87
CA THR A 2 -7.48 -12.56 -17.44
C THR A 2 -7.35 -13.84 -16.62
N GLU A 3 -7.00 -13.75 -15.34
CA GLU A 3 -6.96 -14.89 -14.42
C GLU A 3 -8.30 -15.63 -14.39
N ARG A 4 -9.43 -14.93 -14.45
CA ARG A 4 -10.77 -15.52 -14.56
C ARG A 4 -10.96 -16.36 -15.81
N CYS A 5 -10.34 -15.98 -16.93
CA CYS A 5 -10.39 -16.79 -18.14
C CYS A 5 -9.74 -18.17 -17.92
N TRP A 6 -8.64 -18.22 -17.15
CA TRP A 6 -7.99 -19.48 -16.76
C TRP A 6 -8.87 -20.29 -15.80
N LEU A 7 -9.41 -19.66 -14.76
CA LEU A 7 -10.28 -20.30 -13.77
C LEU A 7 -11.59 -20.87 -14.37
N ASN A 8 -12.06 -20.25 -15.46
CA ASN A 8 -13.26 -20.69 -16.17
C ASN A 8 -13.00 -21.84 -17.16
N GLN A 9 -11.76 -22.31 -17.31
CA GLN A 9 -11.50 -23.49 -18.16
C GLN A 9 -12.12 -24.76 -17.58
N ALA A 10 -12.69 -25.61 -18.44
CA ALA A 10 -13.40 -26.81 -18.04
C ALA A 10 -12.54 -27.72 -17.14
N PHE A 11 -11.27 -27.90 -17.46
CA PHE A 11 -10.35 -28.76 -16.70
C PHE A 11 -10.09 -28.28 -15.27
N ILE A 12 -10.23 -26.97 -14.99
CA ILE A 12 -10.12 -26.41 -13.63
C ILE A 12 -11.45 -26.63 -12.89
N LYS A 13 -12.58 -26.39 -13.55
CA LYS A 13 -13.91 -26.63 -12.95
C LYS A 13 -14.13 -28.09 -12.61
N ASP A 14 -13.67 -29.01 -13.49
CA ASP A 14 -13.80 -30.43 -13.31
C ASP A 14 -12.83 -31.03 -12.27
N SER A 15 -11.79 -30.28 -11.88
CA SER A 15 -10.84 -30.72 -10.83
C SER A 15 -11.45 -30.80 -9.43
N GLY A 16 -12.66 -30.27 -9.23
CA GLY A 16 -13.35 -30.24 -7.93
C GLY A 16 -12.65 -29.37 -6.88
N ASN A 17 -11.61 -28.66 -7.25
CA ASN A 17 -10.79 -27.88 -6.34
C ASN A 17 -11.31 -26.44 -6.25
N ASN A 18 -12.36 -26.24 -5.44
CA ASN A 18 -12.91 -24.92 -5.18
C ASN A 18 -11.90 -23.95 -4.55
N ASP A 19 -10.81 -24.46 -3.98
CA ASP A 19 -9.74 -23.62 -3.43
C ASP A 19 -8.98 -22.85 -4.52
N LEU A 20 -8.90 -23.40 -5.75
CA LEU A 20 -8.31 -22.67 -6.88
C LEU A 20 -9.13 -21.45 -7.28
N LEU A 21 -10.46 -21.48 -7.11
CA LEU A 21 -11.33 -20.33 -7.38
C LEU A 21 -11.10 -19.18 -6.39
N ASN A 22 -10.61 -19.48 -5.19
CA ASN A 22 -10.22 -18.51 -4.17
C ASN A 22 -8.78 -18.00 -4.35
N TYR A 23 -8.04 -18.56 -5.29
CA TYR A 23 -6.65 -18.20 -5.61
C TYR A 23 -6.51 -17.17 -6.73
N THR A 24 -7.53 -16.34 -6.96
CA THR A 24 -7.31 -15.17 -7.83
C THR A 24 -6.28 -14.27 -7.17
N PHE A 25 -5.12 -14.09 -7.81
CA PHE A 25 -4.07 -13.19 -7.33
C PHE A 25 -4.52 -11.74 -7.39
N VAL A 26 -5.47 -11.42 -8.23
CA VAL A 26 -5.88 -10.05 -8.53
C VAL A 26 -7.35 -9.87 -8.13
N PRO A 27 -7.70 -8.91 -7.25
CA PRO A 27 -9.08 -8.66 -6.87
C PRO A 27 -9.89 -8.14 -8.05
N ASP A 28 -11.21 -8.25 -7.94
CA ASP A 28 -12.09 -7.62 -8.90
C ASP A 28 -12.03 -6.09 -8.78
N SER A 29 -12.12 -5.43 -9.92
CA SER A 29 -12.24 -3.97 -9.96
C SER A 29 -13.57 -3.52 -9.32
N PRO A 30 -13.59 -2.34 -8.69
CA PRO A 30 -14.85 -1.74 -8.22
C PRO A 30 -15.87 -1.64 -9.34
N LYS A 31 -17.12 -2.05 -9.09
CA LYS A 31 -18.20 -1.99 -10.10
C LYS A 31 -18.43 -0.59 -10.66
N ILE A 32 -18.16 0.44 -9.85
CA ILE A 32 -18.29 1.84 -10.27
C ILE A 32 -17.38 2.18 -11.45
N TRP A 33 -16.27 1.45 -11.65
CA TRP A 33 -15.36 1.70 -12.79
C TRP A 33 -15.97 1.36 -14.14
N ASN A 34 -17.03 0.57 -14.20
CA ASN A 34 -17.79 0.35 -15.44
C ASN A 34 -18.47 1.64 -15.94
N VAL A 35 -18.73 2.60 -15.06
CA VAL A 35 -19.36 3.90 -15.37
C VAL A 35 -18.33 5.03 -15.25
N LYS A 36 -17.46 4.97 -14.25
CA LYS A 36 -16.39 5.95 -13.96
C LYS A 36 -15.04 5.24 -13.88
N PRO A 37 -14.35 5.03 -15.02
CA PRO A 37 -13.13 4.21 -15.07
C PRO A 37 -12.00 4.69 -14.14
N ASN A 38 -11.96 5.99 -13.87
CA ASN A 38 -10.93 6.63 -13.05
C ASN A 38 -11.45 7.01 -11.65
N GLU A 39 -12.54 6.38 -11.17
CA GLU A 39 -13.01 6.61 -9.80
C GLU A 39 -11.91 6.21 -8.79
N TRP A 40 -11.87 6.90 -7.68
CA TRP A 40 -10.89 6.71 -6.61
C TRP A 40 -10.91 5.30 -6.07
N LEU A 41 -9.75 4.82 -5.62
CA LEU A 41 -9.67 3.61 -4.81
C LEU A 41 -10.19 3.87 -3.40
N THR A 42 -11.02 2.98 -2.93
CA THR A 42 -11.42 2.91 -1.52
C THR A 42 -10.33 2.21 -0.68
N SER A 43 -10.43 2.30 0.63
CA SER A 43 -9.57 1.55 1.55
C SER A 43 -9.65 0.04 1.31
N VAL A 44 -10.85 -0.48 0.99
CA VAL A 44 -11.07 -1.90 0.70
C VAL A 44 -10.36 -2.34 -0.58
N ASP A 45 -10.38 -1.51 -1.62
CA ASP A 45 -9.71 -1.81 -2.89
C ASP A 45 -8.18 -1.91 -2.69
N ILE A 46 -7.61 -0.95 -1.95
CA ILE A 46 -6.18 -0.93 -1.61
C ILE A 46 -5.82 -2.17 -0.78
N GLU A 47 -6.59 -2.47 0.26
CA GLU A 47 -6.35 -3.62 1.13
C GLU A 47 -6.40 -4.94 0.36
N ASN A 48 -7.38 -5.11 -0.52
CA ASN A 48 -7.53 -6.32 -1.33
C ASN A 48 -6.33 -6.56 -2.25
N VAL A 49 -5.77 -5.52 -2.87
CA VAL A 49 -4.52 -5.64 -3.64
C VAL A 49 -3.36 -5.99 -2.73
N MET A 50 -3.16 -5.29 -1.63
CA MET A 50 -1.98 -5.47 -0.77
C MET A 50 -1.95 -6.83 -0.06
N LYS A 51 -3.11 -7.39 0.32
CA LYS A 51 -3.20 -8.74 0.91
C LYS A 51 -2.64 -9.85 0.02
N GLN A 52 -2.73 -9.70 -1.30
CA GLN A 52 -2.13 -10.68 -2.22
C GLN A 52 -0.61 -10.66 -2.14
N TYR A 53 -0.04 -9.45 -2.05
CA TYR A 53 1.40 -9.29 -1.93
C TYR A 53 1.92 -9.79 -0.58
N GLU A 54 1.16 -9.66 0.50
CA GLU A 54 1.51 -10.28 1.79
C GLU A 54 1.58 -11.81 1.67
N ARG A 55 0.62 -12.43 0.99
CA ARG A 55 0.62 -13.89 0.76
C ARG A 55 1.77 -14.34 -0.13
N ALA A 56 2.11 -13.55 -1.16
CA ALA A 56 3.17 -13.87 -2.11
C ALA A 56 4.58 -13.61 -1.57
N TYR A 57 4.72 -12.71 -0.59
CA TYR A 57 6.00 -12.30 -0.01
C TYR A 57 6.00 -12.47 1.52
N PRO A 58 6.36 -13.65 2.05
CA PRO A 58 6.32 -13.90 3.50
C PRO A 58 7.16 -12.94 4.36
N CYS A 59 8.13 -12.24 3.73
CA CYS A 59 8.94 -11.21 4.39
C CYS A 59 8.30 -9.83 4.42
N PHE A 60 7.10 -9.67 3.89
CA PHE A 60 6.38 -8.40 3.77
C PHE A 60 5.15 -8.37 4.66
N GLN A 61 4.91 -7.21 5.28
CA GLN A 61 3.69 -6.90 6.01
C GLN A 61 3.10 -5.60 5.51
N PHE A 62 1.80 -5.56 5.29
CA PHE A 62 1.06 -4.36 4.97
C PHE A 62 0.29 -3.85 6.18
N LEU A 63 0.40 -2.56 6.49
CA LEU A 63 -0.34 -1.90 7.58
C LEU A 63 -1.22 -0.78 7.01
N GLY A 64 -2.48 -0.89 7.22
CA GLY A 64 -3.46 0.07 6.70
C GLY A 64 -4.39 -0.54 5.64
N PRO A 65 -5.06 0.28 4.81
CA PRO A 65 -5.02 1.76 4.81
C PRO A 65 -5.58 2.37 6.09
N SER A 66 -4.92 3.39 6.62
CA SER A 66 -5.33 4.04 7.86
C SER A 66 -5.53 5.56 7.67
N PRO A 67 -6.36 6.21 8.48
CA PRO A 67 -6.45 7.67 8.48
C PRO A 67 -5.19 8.29 9.10
N ILE A 68 -4.95 9.57 8.80
CA ILE A 68 -3.75 10.29 9.26
C ILE A 68 -3.68 10.40 10.79
N ASP A 69 -4.82 10.45 11.46
CA ASP A 69 -4.92 10.57 12.92
C ASP A 69 -4.89 9.21 13.65
N PHE A 70 -4.17 8.22 13.09
CA PHE A 70 -4.05 6.84 13.61
C PHE A 70 -3.60 6.78 15.07
N ASP A 71 -2.76 7.72 15.52
CA ASP A 71 -2.24 7.80 16.90
C ASP A 71 -3.21 8.46 17.90
N LYS A 72 -4.32 9.05 17.42
CA LYS A 72 -5.28 9.73 18.26
C LYS A 72 -5.98 8.75 19.21
N LYS A 73 -6.02 9.07 20.51
CA LYS A 73 -6.70 8.26 21.52
C LYS A 73 -8.21 8.47 21.44
N LYS A 74 -8.98 7.37 21.44
CA LYS A 74 -10.44 7.37 21.45
C LYS A 74 -10.94 7.56 22.89
N GLY A 75 -11.85 8.52 23.10
CA GLY A 75 -12.56 8.70 24.37
C GLY A 75 -11.68 8.87 25.62
N GLY A 76 -10.43 9.36 25.48
CA GLY A 76 -9.50 9.50 26.61
C GLY A 76 -8.93 8.17 27.14
N GLY A 77 -9.24 7.05 26.49
CA GLY A 77 -8.75 5.71 26.85
C GLY A 77 -7.37 5.36 26.26
N LYS A 78 -7.00 4.08 26.37
CA LYS A 78 -5.77 3.56 25.79
C LYS A 78 -5.91 3.22 24.30
N GLN A 79 -7.13 3.02 23.81
CA GLN A 79 -7.37 2.64 22.40
C GLN A 79 -7.12 3.81 21.46
N CYS A 80 -6.33 3.57 20.42
CA CYS A 80 -6.09 4.53 19.35
C CYS A 80 -7.11 4.36 18.22
N VAL A 81 -7.14 5.33 17.31
CA VAL A 81 -7.90 5.22 16.05
C VAL A 81 -7.44 3.99 15.28
N TRP A 82 -6.11 3.75 15.23
CA TRP A 82 -5.51 2.57 14.62
C TRP A 82 -4.41 2.00 15.53
N ASN A 83 -4.74 1.00 16.32
CA ASN A 83 -3.85 0.47 17.36
C ASN A 83 -2.52 -0.07 16.82
N GLU A 84 -2.54 -0.72 15.66
CA GLU A 84 -1.37 -1.38 15.06
C GLU A 84 -0.26 -0.38 14.71
N LEU A 85 -0.63 0.81 14.25
CA LEU A 85 0.31 1.90 13.95
C LEU A 85 0.65 2.71 15.21
N CYS A 86 -0.33 2.94 16.08
CA CYS A 86 -0.15 3.66 17.34
C CYS A 86 0.87 2.96 18.25
N TYR A 87 0.82 1.64 18.29
CA TYR A 87 1.71 0.77 19.08
C TYR A 87 2.70 0.02 18.18
N PHE A 88 3.14 0.66 17.11
CA PHE A 88 4.08 0.06 16.17
C PHE A 88 5.34 -0.42 16.89
N ASP A 89 5.68 -1.68 16.70
CA ASP A 89 6.87 -2.34 17.27
C ASP A 89 7.65 -3.07 16.16
N LEU A 90 8.73 -2.44 15.71
CA LEU A 90 9.58 -2.98 14.64
C LEU A 90 10.17 -4.34 14.99
N GLN A 91 10.57 -4.55 16.25
CA GLN A 91 11.15 -5.81 16.70
C GLN A 91 10.16 -6.98 16.55
N SER A 92 8.90 -6.74 16.84
CA SER A 92 7.83 -7.73 16.69
C SER A 92 7.68 -8.19 15.22
N PHE A 93 7.77 -7.28 14.25
CA PHE A 93 7.74 -7.62 12.83
C PHE A 93 8.98 -8.43 12.40
N LEU A 94 10.15 -8.01 12.85
CA LEU A 94 11.40 -8.72 12.53
C LEU A 94 11.42 -10.14 13.10
N HIS A 95 10.91 -10.36 14.31
CA HIS A 95 10.76 -11.70 14.90
C HIS A 95 9.83 -12.62 14.10
N LYS A 96 8.83 -12.05 13.41
CA LYS A 96 7.95 -12.79 12.49
C LYS A 96 8.58 -13.03 11.10
N GLY A 97 9.81 -12.57 10.88
CA GLY A 97 10.49 -12.65 9.59
C GLY A 97 10.11 -11.53 8.60
N CYS A 98 9.26 -10.59 9.00
CA CYS A 98 8.85 -9.45 8.18
C CYS A 98 9.92 -8.36 8.23
N ASN A 99 10.68 -8.20 7.16
CA ASN A 99 11.75 -7.20 7.04
C ASN A 99 11.44 -6.13 5.98
N LYS A 100 10.27 -6.22 5.35
CA LYS A 100 9.68 -5.22 4.47
C LYS A 100 8.29 -4.87 5.00
N ILE A 101 8.02 -3.59 5.21
CA ILE A 101 6.74 -3.11 5.73
C ILE A 101 6.25 -1.99 4.84
N GLY A 102 5.03 -2.12 4.31
CA GLY A 102 4.34 -1.10 3.52
C GLY A 102 3.16 -0.53 4.29
N MET A 103 2.95 0.76 4.18
CA MET A 103 1.84 1.47 4.83
C MET A 103 1.21 2.43 3.83
N ILE A 104 -0.12 2.55 3.88
CA ILE A 104 -0.86 3.56 3.11
C ILE A 104 -1.77 4.32 4.08
N PHE A 105 -1.79 5.64 3.92
CA PHE A 105 -2.55 6.54 4.77
C PHE A 105 -3.46 7.42 3.93
N ASN A 106 -4.66 7.67 4.44
CA ASN A 106 -5.46 8.79 3.97
C ASN A 106 -5.03 10.06 4.72
N THR A 107 -4.85 11.18 4.02
CA THR A 107 -4.44 12.44 4.64
C THR A 107 -5.53 13.09 5.48
N ASP A 108 -6.78 12.60 5.39
CA ASP A 108 -7.87 13.02 6.26
C ASP A 108 -7.95 12.19 7.54
N PRO A 109 -8.44 12.77 8.65
CA PRO A 109 -8.72 12.05 9.87
C PRO A 109 -9.92 11.09 9.71
N HIS A 110 -10.05 10.12 10.63
CA HIS A 110 -11.00 9.01 10.57
C HIS A 110 -12.49 9.39 10.46
N TYR A 111 -12.86 10.62 10.75
CA TYR A 111 -14.24 11.12 10.69
C TYR A 111 -14.56 11.90 9.39
N LEU A 112 -13.62 11.98 8.45
CA LEU A 112 -13.81 12.56 7.13
C LEU A 112 -13.80 11.47 6.05
N ASN A 113 -14.30 11.84 4.86
CA ASN A 113 -14.46 10.89 3.76
C ASN A 113 -13.16 10.47 3.06
N GLY A 114 -12.06 11.19 3.32
CA GLY A 114 -10.79 10.98 2.66
C GLY A 114 -10.61 11.87 1.43
N SER A 115 -9.40 12.42 1.27
CA SER A 115 -9.07 13.36 0.20
C SER A 115 -7.84 12.95 -0.61
N HIS A 116 -6.89 12.23 -0.01
CA HIS A 116 -5.64 11.87 -0.68
C HIS A 116 -4.96 10.67 -0.02
N TRP A 117 -4.31 9.83 -0.84
CA TRP A 117 -3.54 8.67 -0.40
C TRP A 117 -2.04 8.93 -0.51
N ILE A 118 -1.32 8.61 0.56
CA ILE A 118 0.15 8.65 0.65
C ILE A 118 0.67 7.31 1.16
N ALA A 119 1.95 7.02 0.91
CA ALA A 119 2.54 5.74 1.28
C ALA A 119 3.87 5.88 2.03
N LEU A 120 4.17 4.86 2.83
CA LEU A 120 5.45 4.69 3.50
C LEU A 120 5.92 3.25 3.29
N PHE A 121 7.21 3.06 3.01
CA PHE A 121 7.81 1.73 2.85
C PHE A 121 9.11 1.62 3.61
N ILE A 122 9.28 0.51 4.34
CA ILE A 122 10.46 0.19 5.11
C ILE A 122 11.11 -1.07 4.53
N ASN A 123 12.41 -1.03 4.29
CA ASN A 123 13.21 -2.20 3.93
C ASN A 123 14.38 -2.34 4.89
N MET A 124 14.25 -3.23 5.87
CA MET A 124 15.26 -3.47 6.88
C MET A 124 16.51 -4.16 6.32
N LYS A 125 16.39 -4.96 5.26
CA LYS A 125 17.55 -5.60 4.62
C LYS A 125 18.42 -4.61 3.86
N LYS A 126 17.81 -3.56 3.30
CA LYS A 126 18.51 -2.52 2.54
C LYS A 126 18.68 -1.22 3.33
N ASN A 127 18.28 -1.21 4.60
CA ASN A 127 18.41 -0.11 5.55
C ASN A 127 17.85 1.21 5.04
N TYR A 128 16.60 1.23 4.54
CA TYR A 128 15.93 2.47 4.18
C TYR A 128 14.47 2.51 4.61
N ILE A 129 13.99 3.74 4.79
CA ILE A 129 12.58 4.12 4.91
C ILE A 129 12.26 5.15 3.84
N TYR A 130 11.15 4.97 3.14
CA TYR A 130 10.77 5.79 1.99
C TYR A 130 9.36 6.32 2.12
N TYR A 131 9.22 7.64 2.19
CA TYR A 131 7.95 8.34 2.12
C TYR A 131 7.61 8.68 0.68
N PHE A 132 6.37 8.41 0.27
CA PHE A 132 5.88 8.66 -1.08
C PHE A 132 4.55 9.41 -1.06
N ASP A 133 4.53 10.53 -1.77
CA ASP A 133 3.35 11.27 -2.16
C ASP A 133 3.38 11.50 -3.66
N SER A 134 2.33 11.12 -4.39
CA SER A 134 2.26 11.22 -5.85
C SER A 134 2.26 12.66 -6.38
N VAL A 135 1.88 13.64 -5.56
CA VAL A 135 1.95 15.07 -5.90
C VAL A 135 3.26 15.73 -5.46
N GLY A 136 4.10 14.99 -4.72
CA GLY A 136 5.42 15.44 -4.30
C GLY A 136 5.40 16.35 -3.07
N ASP A 137 4.33 16.34 -2.30
CA ASP A 137 4.22 17.11 -1.07
C ASP A 137 5.04 16.49 0.07
N LYS A 138 5.44 17.33 1.02
CA LYS A 138 6.19 16.90 2.19
C LYS A 138 5.34 16.02 3.10
N ALA A 139 6.00 15.09 3.79
CA ALA A 139 5.33 14.23 4.77
C ALA A 139 4.59 15.06 5.83
N PRO A 140 3.30 14.76 6.10
CA PRO A 140 2.56 15.36 7.21
C PRO A 140 3.25 15.14 8.55
N LYS A 141 2.89 15.97 9.54
CA LYS A 141 3.48 15.90 10.88
C LYS A 141 3.35 14.51 11.52
N GLU A 142 2.19 13.89 11.38
CA GLU A 142 1.89 12.57 11.94
C GLU A 142 2.79 11.48 11.33
N ILE A 143 3.02 11.58 10.03
CA ILE A 143 3.93 10.66 9.31
C ILE A 143 5.39 10.91 9.71
N ASN A 144 5.82 12.16 9.88
CA ASN A 144 7.16 12.46 10.37
C ASN A 144 7.39 11.85 11.76
N ILE A 145 6.43 12.00 12.68
CA ILE A 145 6.51 11.40 14.03
C ILE A 145 6.60 9.87 13.94
N LEU A 146 5.86 9.24 13.04
CA LEU A 146 5.94 7.79 12.83
C LEU A 146 7.29 7.37 12.26
N ILE A 147 7.82 8.09 11.27
CA ILE A 147 9.13 7.84 10.68
C ILE A 147 10.22 7.94 11.76
N ASP A 148 10.22 9.00 12.56
CA ASP A 148 11.20 9.20 13.64
C ASP A 148 11.14 8.04 14.64
N ARG A 149 9.93 7.63 15.07
CA ARG A 149 9.71 6.47 15.94
C ARG A 149 10.27 5.17 15.36
N ILE A 150 10.08 4.93 14.06
CA ILE A 150 10.59 3.74 13.37
C ILE A 150 12.11 3.78 13.29
N MET A 151 12.69 4.94 12.95
CA MET A 151 14.14 5.11 12.86
C MET A 151 14.82 4.92 14.22
N ASP A 152 14.24 5.46 15.30
CA ASP A 152 14.73 5.26 16.68
C ASP A 152 14.65 3.78 17.11
N GLN A 153 13.59 3.07 16.75
CA GLN A 153 13.49 1.62 17.02
C GLN A 153 14.54 0.84 16.24
N SER A 154 14.74 1.21 14.97
CA SER A 154 15.74 0.57 14.11
C SER A 154 17.18 0.78 14.65
N GLU A 155 17.49 1.99 15.10
CA GLU A 155 18.81 2.30 15.69
C GLU A 155 19.07 1.51 16.97
N LYS A 156 18.06 1.37 17.84
CA LYS A 156 18.13 0.52 19.05
C LYS A 156 18.37 -0.96 18.73
N LEU A 157 17.97 -1.41 17.54
CA LEU A 157 18.21 -2.77 17.03
C LEU A 157 19.55 -2.89 16.25
N GLY A 158 20.38 -1.84 16.25
CA GLY A 158 21.67 -1.82 15.58
C GLY A 158 21.62 -1.55 14.08
N ASN A 159 20.48 -1.11 13.54
CA ASN A 159 20.32 -0.80 12.12
C ASN A 159 20.08 0.70 11.92
N LYS A 160 20.85 1.33 11.04
CA LYS A 160 20.67 2.74 10.69
C LYS A 160 19.91 2.86 9.37
N LEU A 161 18.64 3.27 9.43
CA LEU A 161 17.83 3.51 8.25
C LEU A 161 18.21 4.84 7.58
N GLN A 162 18.32 4.81 6.25
CA GLN A 162 18.38 6.02 5.43
C GLN A 162 16.95 6.41 5.03
N ARG A 163 16.58 7.68 5.31
CA ARG A 163 15.29 8.23 4.89
C ARG A 163 15.37 8.76 3.46
N PHE A 164 14.32 8.48 2.68
CA PHE A 164 14.05 9.06 1.38
C PHE A 164 12.64 9.62 1.35
N ASP A 165 12.46 10.75 0.70
CA ASP A 165 11.16 11.39 0.50
C ASP A 165 10.98 11.67 -0.99
N ASN A 166 9.82 11.30 -1.56
CA ASN A 166 9.49 11.71 -2.91
C ASN A 166 9.19 13.22 -2.97
N THR A 167 9.85 13.91 -3.87
CA THR A 167 9.61 15.33 -4.16
C THR A 167 9.18 15.57 -5.60
N THR A 168 9.10 14.50 -6.39
CA THR A 168 8.68 14.56 -7.79
C THR A 168 7.16 14.55 -7.87
N LYS A 169 6.59 15.54 -8.54
CA LYS A 169 5.16 15.53 -8.86
C LYS A 169 4.90 14.57 -10.02
N HIS A 170 4.50 13.33 -9.70
CA HIS A 170 4.09 12.31 -10.65
C HIS A 170 2.68 12.56 -11.15
N GLN A 171 1.74 12.65 -10.22
CA GLN A 171 0.31 12.81 -10.47
C GLN A 171 -0.02 14.24 -10.90
N ARG A 172 -0.82 14.35 -11.97
CA ARG A 172 -1.42 15.61 -12.44
C ARG A 172 -2.94 15.59 -12.42
N SER A 173 -3.54 14.40 -12.56
CA SER A 173 -4.98 14.18 -12.33
C SER A 173 -5.30 14.19 -10.84
N ASN A 174 -6.58 14.07 -10.48
CA ASN A 174 -7.03 14.05 -9.08
C ASN A 174 -7.54 12.68 -8.61
N SER A 175 -7.40 11.62 -9.41
CA SER A 175 -8.03 10.32 -9.13
C SER A 175 -7.04 9.18 -8.83
N GLU A 176 -5.75 9.34 -9.16
CA GLU A 176 -4.81 8.22 -9.22
C GLU A 176 -3.92 8.02 -7.98
N CYS A 177 -4.07 8.84 -6.91
CA CYS A 177 -3.18 8.78 -5.73
C CYS A 177 -3.11 7.38 -5.10
N GLY A 178 -4.23 6.66 -4.98
CA GLY A 178 -4.25 5.29 -4.48
C GLY A 178 -3.50 4.31 -5.38
N MET A 179 -3.64 4.47 -6.71
CA MET A 179 -2.89 3.68 -7.69
C MET A 179 -1.38 3.92 -7.61
N TYR A 180 -0.98 5.18 -7.43
CA TYR A 180 0.44 5.53 -7.23
C TYR A 180 0.99 4.92 -5.94
N CYS A 181 0.22 4.90 -4.86
CA CYS A 181 0.63 4.25 -3.61
C CYS A 181 0.86 2.74 -3.80
N LEU A 182 -0.07 2.06 -4.48
CA LEU A 182 0.07 0.63 -4.81
C LEU A 182 1.29 0.40 -5.70
N TYR A 183 1.41 1.17 -6.79
CA TYR A 183 2.55 1.09 -7.71
C TYR A 183 3.88 1.25 -6.99
N PHE A 184 3.99 2.28 -6.13
CA PHE A 184 5.18 2.55 -5.35
C PHE A 184 5.54 1.37 -4.43
N ILE A 185 4.61 0.91 -3.58
CA ILE A 185 4.89 -0.17 -2.62
C ILE A 185 5.27 -1.46 -3.35
N ILE A 186 4.56 -1.82 -4.41
CA ILE A 186 4.81 -3.04 -5.16
C ILE A 186 6.19 -3.01 -5.84
N HIS A 187 6.61 -1.87 -6.37
CA HIS A 187 7.95 -1.73 -6.95
C HIS A 187 9.06 -1.73 -5.89
N ALA A 188 8.83 -1.08 -4.75
CA ALA A 188 9.76 -1.14 -3.61
C ALA A 188 9.87 -2.57 -3.04
N LEU A 189 8.75 -3.31 -3.00
CA LEU A 189 8.72 -4.71 -2.59
C LEU A 189 9.54 -5.60 -3.53
N LYS A 190 9.57 -5.30 -4.83
CA LYS A 190 10.42 -5.95 -5.85
C LYS A 190 11.88 -5.47 -5.83
N ASP A 191 12.28 -4.78 -4.77
CA ASP A 191 13.65 -4.28 -4.56
C ASP A 191 14.13 -3.21 -5.55
N ILE A 192 13.21 -2.50 -6.24
CA ILE A 192 13.58 -1.32 -7.02
C ILE A 192 13.99 -0.21 -6.06
N HIS A 193 15.20 0.31 -6.25
CA HIS A 193 15.77 1.30 -5.32
C HIS A 193 14.94 2.61 -5.34
N PRO A 194 14.72 3.26 -4.18
CA PRO A 194 13.95 4.50 -4.09
C PRO A 194 14.40 5.59 -5.07
N GLN A 195 15.70 5.80 -5.24
CA GLN A 195 16.23 6.78 -6.19
C GLN A 195 15.81 6.49 -7.63
N THR A 196 15.70 5.22 -8.02
CA THR A 196 15.21 4.84 -9.36
C THR A 196 13.75 5.20 -9.52
N LEU A 197 12.92 4.95 -8.48
CA LEU A 197 11.50 5.33 -8.49
C LEU A 197 11.29 6.84 -8.51
N MET A 198 12.23 7.61 -7.95
CA MET A 198 12.20 9.09 -7.89
C MET A 198 12.81 9.78 -9.10
N SER A 199 13.63 9.09 -9.91
CA SER A 199 14.47 9.70 -10.94
C SER A 199 13.69 10.32 -12.10
N GLN A 200 12.49 9.81 -12.39
CA GLN A 200 11.65 10.27 -13.48
C GLN A 200 10.17 10.29 -13.10
N ARG A 201 9.44 11.24 -13.67
CA ARG A 201 7.99 11.27 -13.51
C ARG A 201 7.36 10.03 -14.14
N VAL A 202 6.54 9.33 -13.37
CA VAL A 202 5.62 8.31 -13.85
C VAL A 202 4.28 9.02 -14.16
N PRO A 203 3.81 9.07 -15.40
CA PRO A 203 2.58 9.79 -15.77
C PRO A 203 1.31 9.03 -15.41
N ASP A 204 0.17 9.74 -15.32
CA ASP A 204 -1.13 9.20 -14.90
C ASP A 204 -1.62 8.05 -15.82
N GLU A 205 -1.30 8.13 -17.13
CA GLU A 205 -1.64 7.10 -18.10
C GLU A 205 -0.98 5.73 -17.80
N VAL A 206 0.12 5.75 -17.06
CA VAL A 206 0.74 4.52 -16.55
C VAL A 206 -0.14 3.94 -15.45
N MET A 207 -0.66 4.76 -14.55
CA MET A 207 -1.57 4.31 -13.48
C MET A 207 -2.87 3.74 -14.05
N GLU A 208 -3.45 4.37 -15.07
CA GLU A 208 -4.63 3.85 -15.78
C GLU A 208 -4.38 2.44 -16.36
N ARG A 209 -3.17 2.18 -16.89
CA ARG A 209 -2.79 0.83 -17.33
C ARG A 209 -2.63 -0.13 -16.16
N PHE A 210 -2.07 0.32 -15.02
CA PHE A 210 -1.91 -0.51 -13.83
C PHE A 210 -3.24 -0.86 -13.16
N ARG A 211 -4.32 -0.08 -13.34
CA ARG A 211 -5.66 -0.49 -12.94
C ARG A 211 -6.04 -1.86 -13.51
N LYS A 212 -5.69 -2.12 -14.78
CA LYS A 212 -5.94 -3.40 -15.48
C LYS A 212 -4.95 -4.52 -15.10
N ILE A 213 -3.88 -4.18 -14.38
CA ILE A 213 -2.88 -5.14 -13.90
C ILE A 213 -3.19 -5.54 -12.46
N TYR A 214 -3.60 -4.58 -11.62
CA TYR A 214 -3.87 -4.80 -10.21
C TYR A 214 -5.30 -5.24 -9.92
N PHE A 215 -6.20 -5.14 -10.91
CA PHE A 215 -7.59 -5.53 -10.78
C PHE A 215 -8.08 -6.34 -11.99
N ASN A 216 -8.86 -7.38 -11.72
CA ASN A 216 -9.63 -8.05 -12.76
C ASN A 216 -10.85 -7.19 -13.14
N PRO A 217 -11.28 -7.21 -14.42
CA PRO A 217 -12.53 -6.58 -14.79
C PRO A 217 -13.69 -7.14 -13.97
N SER A 218 -14.50 -6.27 -13.33
CA SER A 218 -15.73 -6.71 -12.69
C SER A 218 -16.71 -7.22 -13.74
N GLU A 219 -17.42 -8.30 -13.44
CA GLU A 219 -18.52 -8.74 -14.28
C GLU A 219 -19.64 -7.68 -14.25
N ALA A 220 -20.20 -7.40 -15.44
CA ALA A 220 -21.27 -6.44 -15.62
C ALA A 220 -22.56 -6.87 -14.91
#